data_548c170399c21aa429d79fa732bda011
#
_entry.id   548c170399c21aa429d79fa732bda011
#
_cell.length_a   1.000
_cell.length_b   1.000
_cell.length_c   1.000
_cell.angle_alpha   90.00
_cell.angle_beta   90.00
_cell.angle_gamma   90.00
#
_symmetry.space_group_name_H-M   'P 1'
#
loop_
_entity.id
_entity.type
_entity.pdbx_description
1 polymer ?
#
loop_
_entity_poly.entity_id
_entity_poly.type
_entity_poly.pdbx_seq_one_letter_code
_entity_poly.pdbx_strand_id
1 'polypeptide(L)'
;MRYTYRHIGILTISLIVASCSFSKKQANNNHDKDMNPNVKLVVLDPGHFHASLLQKNPLASVNDTIRVYAPEGAEVKQYLNDINSYNQRAENPTSWKEEIYIGGDYLSRMLSDRQGDVVVLAGNNQK
;
A
#
# COMPACT_ATOMS: atom_id res chain seq x y z
N MET A 1 -38.59 -69.91 -47.55
CA MET A 1 -38.44 -69.43 -46.19
C MET A 1 -38.25 -67.91 -46.21
N ARG A 2 -39.25 -67.16 -45.83
CA ARG A 2 -39.22 -65.72 -45.85
C ARG A 2 -39.02 -65.25 -44.38
N TYR A 3 -37.90 -64.59 -44.03
CA TYR A 3 -37.71 -63.97 -42.74
C TYR A 3 -38.08 -62.50 -42.82
N THR A 4 -39.09 -62.13 -42.06
CA THR A 4 -39.54 -60.76 -41.89
C THR A 4 -38.76 -60.11 -40.74
N TYR A 5 -37.96 -59.09 -41.05
CA TYR A 5 -37.29 -58.24 -40.03
C TYR A 5 -38.27 -57.24 -39.44
N ARG A 6 -38.49 -57.32 -38.13
CA ARG A 6 -39.25 -56.33 -37.34
C ARG A 6 -38.30 -55.18 -36.98
N HIS A 7 -38.61 -54.01 -37.46
CA HIS A 7 -37.91 -52.80 -37.06
C HIS A 7 -38.28 -52.47 -35.61
N ILE A 8 -37.29 -52.52 -34.70
CA ILE A 8 -37.34 -52.02 -33.34
C ILE A 8 -36.92 -50.55 -33.38
N GLY A 9 -37.90 -49.64 -33.19
CA GLY A 9 -37.63 -48.21 -33.09
C GLY A 9 -36.90 -47.90 -31.77
N ILE A 10 -35.70 -47.42 -31.89
CA ILE A 10 -34.94 -46.91 -30.74
C ILE A 10 -35.38 -45.45 -30.49
N LEU A 11 -36.10 -45.28 -29.41
CA LEU A 11 -36.49 -43.97 -28.91
C LEU A 11 -35.28 -43.31 -28.22
N THR A 12 -34.58 -42.40 -28.92
CA THR A 12 -33.50 -41.62 -28.31
C THR A 12 -34.06 -40.50 -27.46
N ILE A 13 -34.00 -40.67 -26.15
CA ILE A 13 -34.32 -39.62 -25.17
C ILE A 13 -33.16 -38.63 -25.16
N SER A 14 -33.35 -37.44 -25.75
CA SER A 14 -32.37 -36.37 -25.75
C SER A 14 -32.45 -35.67 -24.39
N LEU A 15 -31.45 -35.94 -23.50
CA LEU A 15 -31.33 -35.29 -22.20
C LEU A 15 -30.69 -33.91 -22.43
N ILE A 16 -31.50 -32.85 -22.40
CA ILE A 16 -31.00 -31.47 -22.44
C ILE A 16 -30.49 -31.14 -21.05
N VAL A 17 -29.16 -31.20 -20.87
CA VAL A 17 -28.48 -30.68 -19.68
C VAL A 17 -28.39 -29.17 -19.82
N ALA A 18 -29.27 -28.44 -19.17
CA ALA A 18 -29.15 -27.00 -18.99
C ALA A 18 -27.99 -26.72 -18.05
N SER A 19 -26.79 -26.48 -18.60
CA SER A 19 -25.67 -25.98 -17.86
C SER A 19 -25.92 -24.53 -17.45
N CYS A 20 -26.37 -24.33 -16.20
CA CYS A 20 -26.32 -23.04 -15.54
C CYS A 20 -24.84 -22.62 -15.40
N SER A 21 -24.38 -21.81 -16.35
CA SER A 21 -23.12 -21.08 -16.21
C SER A 21 -23.27 -20.08 -15.06
N PHE A 22 -22.83 -20.50 -13.86
CA PHE A 22 -22.68 -19.61 -12.73
C PHE A 22 -21.49 -18.69 -13.04
N SER A 23 -21.78 -17.55 -13.67
CA SER A 23 -20.81 -16.50 -13.90
C SER A 23 -20.39 -15.97 -12.53
N LYS A 24 -19.25 -16.46 -12.00
CA LYS A 24 -18.57 -15.82 -10.88
C LYS A 24 -18.21 -14.40 -11.34
N LYS A 25 -19.01 -13.44 -10.90
CA LYS A 25 -18.70 -12.02 -11.02
C LYS A 25 -17.43 -11.82 -10.19
N GLN A 26 -16.30 -11.92 -10.86
CA GLN A 26 -14.99 -11.61 -10.28
C GLN A 26 -15.07 -10.14 -9.90
N ALA A 27 -15.07 -9.86 -8.60
CA ALA A 27 -14.97 -8.51 -8.10
C ALA A 27 -13.62 -7.99 -8.59
N ASN A 28 -13.68 -7.13 -9.59
CA ASN A 28 -12.51 -6.47 -10.15
C ASN A 28 -12.04 -5.45 -9.10
N ASN A 29 -11.12 -5.87 -8.23
CA ASN A 29 -10.41 -4.98 -7.30
C ASN A 29 -9.37 -4.14 -8.05
N ASN A 30 -9.75 -3.57 -9.19
CA ASN A 30 -8.90 -2.63 -9.94
C ASN A 30 -8.94 -1.21 -9.34
N HIS A 31 -9.30 -1.07 -8.04
CA HIS A 31 -9.33 0.25 -7.41
C HIS A 31 -7.93 0.76 -7.02
N ASP A 32 -6.90 -0.12 -7.05
CA ASP A 32 -5.54 0.23 -6.64
C ASP A 32 -4.62 0.73 -7.78
N LYS A 33 -5.07 0.70 -9.04
CA LYS A 33 -4.20 1.04 -10.19
C LYS A 33 -4.19 2.50 -10.63
N ASP A 34 -5.16 3.30 -10.17
CA ASP A 34 -5.30 4.71 -10.59
C ASP A 34 -5.12 5.72 -9.43
N MET A 35 -4.68 5.29 -8.26
CA MET A 35 -4.36 6.22 -7.19
C MET A 35 -3.00 6.85 -7.48
N ASN A 36 -3.02 7.99 -8.15
CA ASN A 36 -1.86 8.86 -8.21
C ASN A 36 -1.45 9.21 -6.78
N PRO A 37 -0.23 8.87 -6.31
CA PRO A 37 0.20 9.15 -4.94
C PRO A 37 0.16 10.66 -4.72
N ASN A 38 -0.79 11.12 -3.92
CA ASN A 38 -1.10 12.54 -3.80
C ASN A 38 -0.96 13.07 -2.37
N VAL A 39 -1.05 12.20 -1.36
CA VAL A 39 -0.93 12.59 0.04
C VAL A 39 0.52 12.91 0.37
N LYS A 40 0.77 14.16 0.75
CA LYS A 40 2.08 14.63 1.21
C LYS A 40 2.22 14.39 2.71
N LEU A 41 3.12 13.49 3.07
CA LEU A 41 3.38 13.15 4.46
C LEU A 41 4.49 14.03 5.04
N VAL A 42 4.25 14.50 6.26
CA VAL A 42 5.25 15.18 7.10
C VAL A 42 5.50 14.34 8.34
N VAL A 43 6.75 14.14 8.69
CA VAL A 43 7.15 13.53 9.95
C VAL A 43 7.74 14.62 10.84
N LEU A 44 7.12 14.81 11.99
CA LEU A 44 7.52 15.82 12.96
C LEU A 44 8.07 15.16 14.22
N ASP A 45 9.30 15.52 14.58
CA ASP A 45 9.99 15.02 15.77
C ASP A 45 9.94 13.49 15.90
N PRO A 46 10.63 12.74 15.00
CA PRO A 46 10.60 11.28 15.00
C PRO A 46 11.46 10.71 16.16
N GLY A 47 11.05 11.03 17.39
CA GLY A 47 11.76 10.63 18.61
C GLY A 47 11.49 9.20 19.06
N HIS A 48 10.56 8.49 18.41
CA HIS A 48 10.21 7.12 18.75
C HIS A 48 10.18 6.25 17.49
N PHE A 49 10.59 4.98 17.60
CA PHE A 49 10.68 4.04 16.46
C PHE A 49 9.35 3.86 15.68
N HIS A 50 8.22 4.15 16.29
CA HIS A 50 6.92 4.13 15.59
C HIS A 50 6.86 5.08 14.39
N ALA A 51 7.65 6.16 14.39
CA ALA A 51 7.71 7.07 13.25
C ALA A 51 8.17 6.36 11.97
N SER A 52 9.21 5.53 12.06
CA SER A 52 9.73 4.78 10.93
C SER A 52 8.83 3.63 10.49
N LEU A 53 8.06 3.03 11.41
CA LEU A 53 7.19 1.89 11.10
C LEU A 53 6.10 2.21 10.07
N LEU A 54 5.62 3.45 10.02
CA LEU A 54 4.66 3.88 9.00
C LEU A 54 5.22 3.71 7.59
N GLN A 55 6.53 3.94 7.42
CA GLN A 55 7.23 3.86 6.15
C GLN A 55 7.85 2.48 5.87
N LYS A 56 7.63 1.50 6.75
CA LYS A 56 8.16 0.15 6.58
C LYS A 56 7.71 -0.52 5.27
N ASN A 57 6.53 -0.16 4.79
CA ASN A 57 6.00 -0.65 3.52
C ASN A 57 5.58 0.53 2.63
N PRO A 58 5.57 0.36 1.30
CA PRO A 58 5.02 1.36 0.40
C PRO A 58 3.55 1.64 0.72
N LEU A 59 3.14 2.90 0.62
CA LEU A 59 1.77 3.35 0.80
C LEU A 59 1.28 3.92 -0.53
N ALA A 60 0.35 3.23 -1.19
CA ALA A 60 -0.08 3.55 -2.57
C ALA A 60 -0.62 4.97 -2.76
N SER A 61 -1.24 5.55 -1.70
CA SER A 61 -1.82 6.90 -1.75
C SER A 61 -0.87 8.00 -1.29
N VAL A 62 0.34 7.66 -0.83
CA VAL A 62 1.31 8.60 -0.26
C VAL A 62 2.42 8.86 -1.27
N ASN A 63 2.79 10.14 -1.41
CA ASN A 63 3.95 10.55 -2.19
C ASN A 63 5.21 9.90 -1.61
N ASP A 64 6.12 9.48 -2.46
CA ASP A 64 7.40 8.86 -2.05
C ASP A 64 8.36 9.84 -1.37
N THR A 65 8.11 11.15 -1.49
CA THR A 65 8.88 12.20 -0.85
C THR A 65 8.23 12.62 0.46
N ILE A 66 8.92 12.37 1.56
CA ILE A 66 8.50 12.64 2.93
C ILE A 66 9.27 13.84 3.47
N ARG A 67 8.58 14.80 4.07
CA ARG A 67 9.23 15.92 4.75
C ARG A 67 9.43 15.61 6.22
N VAL A 68 10.66 15.79 6.68
CA VAL A 68 11.05 15.53 8.07
C VAL A 68 11.48 16.82 8.72
N TYR A 69 10.82 17.19 9.81
CA TYR A 69 11.19 18.33 10.65
C TYR A 69 11.52 17.83 12.06
N ALA A 70 12.75 18.06 12.50
CA ALA A 70 13.24 17.49 13.76
C ALA A 70 14.27 18.38 14.45
N PRO A 71 14.40 18.26 15.79
CA PRO A 71 15.59 18.74 16.46
C PRO A 71 16.80 17.89 16.10
N GLU A 72 17.99 18.41 16.30
CA GLU A 72 19.20 17.60 16.21
C GLU A 72 19.24 16.58 17.37
N GLY A 73 19.55 15.32 17.05
CA GLY A 73 19.64 14.26 18.05
C GLY A 73 19.92 12.88 17.50
N ALA A 74 20.08 11.92 18.40
CA ALA A 74 20.28 10.51 18.05
C ALA A 74 19.01 9.92 17.44
N GLU A 75 17.84 10.38 17.88
CA GLU A 75 16.52 9.87 17.49
C GLU A 75 16.26 10.11 16.01
N VAL A 76 16.47 11.32 15.51
CA VAL A 76 16.29 11.62 14.07
C VAL A 76 17.31 10.84 13.23
N LYS A 77 18.53 10.65 13.70
CA LYS A 77 19.54 9.82 13.01
C LYS A 77 19.08 8.36 12.94
N GLN A 78 18.53 7.83 14.03
CA GLN A 78 18.00 6.46 14.06
C GLN A 78 16.83 6.31 13.08
N TYR A 79 15.89 7.26 13.09
CA TYR A 79 14.79 7.27 12.15
C TYR A 79 15.28 7.21 10.68
N LEU A 80 16.22 8.05 10.30
CA LEU A 80 16.77 8.07 8.95
C LEU A 80 17.50 6.76 8.58
N ASN A 81 18.19 6.15 9.53
CA ASN A 81 18.82 4.84 9.34
C ASN A 81 17.78 3.74 9.12
N ASP A 82 16.64 3.77 9.84
CA ASP A 82 15.56 2.82 9.65
C ASP A 82 14.98 2.94 8.25
N ILE A 83 14.70 4.16 7.78
CA ILE A 83 14.18 4.40 6.43
C ILE A 83 15.17 3.91 5.36
N ASN A 84 16.44 4.22 5.51
CA ASN A 84 17.49 3.73 4.61
C ASN A 84 17.53 2.18 4.59
N SER A 85 17.38 1.54 5.75
CA SER A 85 17.29 0.08 5.85
C SER A 85 16.10 -0.50 5.11
N TYR A 86 14.93 0.16 5.16
CA TYR A 86 13.75 -0.25 4.42
C TYR A 86 13.94 -0.09 2.91
N ASN A 87 14.61 0.97 2.47
CA ASN A 87 14.92 1.20 1.07
C ASN A 87 15.93 0.18 0.50
N GLN A 88 16.87 -0.30 1.33
CA GLN A 88 17.97 -1.17 0.90
C GLN A 88 17.74 -2.67 1.14
N ARG A 89 16.67 -3.07 1.81
CA ARG A 89 16.43 -4.49 2.12
C ARG A 89 16.20 -5.31 0.84
N ALA A 90 16.61 -6.58 0.86
CA ALA A 90 16.52 -7.48 -0.28
C ALA A 90 15.07 -7.85 -0.64
N GLU A 91 14.19 -7.94 0.37
CA GLU A 91 12.79 -8.31 0.18
C GLU A 91 11.88 -7.10 0.37
N ASN A 92 11.03 -6.82 -0.61
CA ASN A 92 10.07 -5.71 -0.62
C ASN A 92 10.72 -4.35 -0.26
N PRO A 93 11.77 -3.90 -0.96
CA PRO A 93 12.39 -2.61 -0.71
C PRO A 93 11.37 -1.49 -0.89
N THR A 94 11.57 -0.40 -0.14
CA THR A 94 10.84 0.85 -0.33
C THR A 94 11.65 1.81 -1.20
N SER A 95 11.08 2.97 -1.53
CA SER A 95 11.74 4.01 -2.35
C SER A 95 11.54 5.40 -1.77
N TRP A 96 11.46 5.48 -0.43
CA TRP A 96 11.25 6.76 0.25
C TRP A 96 12.42 7.72 0.02
N LYS A 97 12.07 9.00 -0.11
CA LYS A 97 13.01 10.13 -0.23
C LYS A 97 12.68 11.12 0.88
N GLU A 98 13.65 11.51 1.66
CA GLU A 98 13.45 12.43 2.78
C GLU A 98 13.96 13.83 2.42
N GLU A 99 13.07 14.83 2.48
CA GLU A 99 13.41 16.25 2.53
C GLU A 99 13.52 16.65 4.02
N ILE A 100 14.74 16.88 4.50
CA ILE A 100 15.03 16.95 5.93
C ILE A 100 15.34 18.38 6.33
N TYR A 101 14.66 18.87 7.37
CA TYR A 101 15.01 20.08 8.12
C TYR A 101 15.36 19.72 9.57
N ILE A 102 16.57 20.04 9.99
CA ILE A 102 17.04 19.84 11.39
C ILE A 102 17.38 21.19 11.98
N GLY A 103 16.73 21.54 13.11
CA GLY A 103 16.97 22.79 13.80
C GLY A 103 16.12 22.93 15.05
N GLY A 104 16.50 23.82 15.96
CA GLY A 104 15.75 24.08 17.19
C GLY A 104 14.36 24.70 16.94
N ASP A 105 14.15 25.27 15.78
CA ASP A 105 12.91 25.90 15.35
C ASP A 105 12.08 25.01 14.40
N TYR A 106 12.35 23.69 14.36
CA TYR A 106 11.74 22.71 13.45
C TYR A 106 10.22 22.77 13.40
N LEU A 107 9.55 22.99 14.55
CA LEU A 107 8.09 23.13 14.60
C LEU A 107 7.62 24.42 13.92
N SER A 108 8.25 25.55 14.22
CA SER A 108 7.91 26.85 13.62
C SER A 108 8.17 26.82 12.12
N ARG A 109 9.23 26.15 11.70
CA ARG A 109 9.56 25.96 10.28
C ARG A 109 8.49 25.15 9.57
N MET A 110 8.10 23.98 10.10
CA MET A 110 7.01 23.17 9.54
C MET A 110 5.71 23.96 9.41
N LEU A 111 5.33 24.72 10.46
CA LEU A 111 4.11 25.54 10.46
C LEU A 111 4.15 26.67 9.43
N SER A 112 5.34 27.20 9.15
CA SER A 112 5.56 28.24 8.12
C SER A 112 5.49 27.65 6.71
N ASP A 113 6.13 26.50 6.48
CA ASP A 113 6.24 25.88 5.16
C ASP A 113 4.90 25.33 4.64
N ARG A 114 4.06 24.82 5.52
CA ARG A 114 2.71 24.30 5.22
C ARG A 114 2.67 23.35 4.03
N GLN A 115 3.67 22.48 3.92
CA GLN A 115 3.87 21.64 2.73
C GLN A 115 3.45 20.18 2.92
N GLY A 116 2.43 19.91 3.72
CA GLY A 116 1.94 18.56 3.97
C GLY A 116 0.44 18.49 4.15
N ASP A 117 -0.10 17.33 3.87
CA ASP A 117 -1.53 17.04 4.05
C ASP A 117 -1.77 16.28 5.36
N VAL A 118 -0.79 15.47 5.78
CA VAL A 118 -0.83 14.65 7.01
C VAL A 118 0.47 14.82 7.77
N VAL A 119 0.38 15.03 9.07
CA VAL A 119 1.53 15.11 9.99
C VAL A 119 1.56 13.86 10.88
N VAL A 120 2.66 13.15 10.86
CA VAL A 120 2.97 12.08 11.82
C VAL A 120 3.78 12.68 12.97
N LEU A 121 3.23 12.57 14.17
CA LEU A 121 3.87 13.03 15.38
C LEU A 121 4.22 11.81 16.25
N ALA A 122 5.50 11.56 16.45
CA ALA A 122 5.99 10.43 17.23
C ALA A 122 7.21 10.84 18.08
N GLY A 123 7.10 11.97 18.74
CA GLY A 123 8.13 12.49 19.63
C GLY A 123 8.33 11.62 20.88
N ASN A 124 9.52 11.69 21.45
CA ASN A 124 9.83 11.06 22.72
C ASN A 124 9.58 12.06 23.86
N ASN A 125 8.44 11.92 24.54
CA ASN A 125 8.03 12.83 25.63
C ASN A 125 8.68 12.50 27.00
N GLN A 126 9.72 11.72 27.02
CA GLN A 126 10.49 11.47 28.24
C GLN A 126 11.43 12.66 28.50
N LYS A 127 10.87 13.73 29.04
CA LYS A 127 11.62 14.81 29.71
C LYS A 127 11.24 14.85 31.17
#